data_578aa3c26083d43e9bc17aecef621561
#
_entry.id   578aa3c26083d43e9bc17aecef621561
#
_cell.length_a   1.000
_cell.length_b   1.000
_cell.length_c   1.000
_cell.angle_alpha   90.00
_cell.angle_beta   90.00
_cell.angle_gamma   90.00
#
_symmetry.space_group_name_H-M   'P 1'
#
loop_
_entity.id
_entity.type
_entity.pdbx_description
1 polymer ?
#
loop_
_entity_poly.entity_id
_entity_poly.type
_entity_poly.pdbx_seq_one_letter_code
_entity_poly.pdbx_strand_id
1 'polypeptide(L)'
;RTDSVGNVRAGIVGKIDLEQYDYSKKSTSFIRATEATVAERIPARVEIRNNAVVELPHVMLLVDDAGKHVIEPCEQEKEHLPLLYDFDLMMGGGHLCGYLLGKEEKKRIEKALTFLADPKCFADKYHVKDRPVLLFAVGDGNHSLAAAKAYYEQLKAAHPDEDLSEHPARYALVEVVNLHS
;
A
#
# COMPACT_ATOMS: atom_id res chain seq x y z
N ARG A 1 -12.31 9.19 2.59
CA ARG A 1 -12.01 10.62 2.56
C ARG A 1 -12.96 11.33 1.61
N THR A 2 -13.50 12.47 2.01
CA THR A 2 -14.21 13.40 1.13
C THR A 2 -13.33 14.62 0.93
N ASP A 3 -13.15 15.08 -0.31
CA ASP A 3 -12.38 16.30 -0.59
C ASP A 3 -13.22 17.57 -0.41
N SER A 4 -12.60 18.74 -0.62
CA SER A 4 -13.25 20.05 -0.43
C SER A 4 -14.39 20.35 -1.43
N VAL A 5 -14.49 19.58 -2.51
CA VAL A 5 -15.55 19.71 -3.54
C VAL A 5 -16.57 18.58 -3.51
N GLY A 6 -16.47 17.68 -2.54
CA GLY A 6 -17.44 16.61 -2.28
C GLY A 6 -17.16 15.28 -2.95
N ASN A 7 -16.00 15.09 -3.64
CA ASN A 7 -15.65 13.76 -4.16
C ASN A 7 -15.25 12.84 -3.01
N VAL A 8 -15.75 11.62 -3.04
CA VAL A 8 -15.45 10.59 -2.04
C VAL A 8 -14.41 9.62 -2.61
N ARG A 9 -13.38 9.32 -1.83
CA ARG A 9 -12.43 8.26 -2.11
C ARG A 9 -12.44 7.26 -0.95
N ALA A 10 -12.69 6.01 -1.26
CA ALA A 10 -12.49 4.88 -0.35
C ALA A 10 -11.12 4.27 -0.56
N GLY A 11 -10.49 3.79 0.52
CA GLY A 11 -9.21 3.10 0.48
C GLY A 11 -9.02 2.24 1.72
N ILE A 12 -8.11 1.29 1.63
CA ILE A 12 -7.70 0.45 2.76
C ILE A 12 -6.32 0.87 3.22
N VAL A 13 -6.19 1.28 4.48
CA VAL A 13 -4.89 1.52 5.11
C VAL A 13 -4.39 0.22 5.72
N GLY A 14 -3.18 -0.16 5.36
CA GLY A 14 -2.54 -1.37 5.83
C GLY A 14 -1.02 -1.29 5.76
N LYS A 15 -0.36 -2.35 6.21
CA LYS A 15 1.09 -2.47 6.12
C LYS A 15 1.47 -3.49 5.04
N ILE A 16 2.49 -3.20 4.27
CA ILE A 16 3.12 -4.15 3.34
C ILE A 16 4.44 -4.64 3.91
N ASP A 17 4.79 -5.88 3.62
CA ASP A 17 6.07 -6.47 3.96
C ASP A 17 7.13 -6.06 2.92
N LEU A 18 8.13 -5.32 3.34
CA LEU A 18 9.20 -4.83 2.48
C LEU A 18 10.11 -5.95 1.96
N GLU A 19 10.09 -7.15 2.54
CA GLU A 19 10.74 -8.32 1.94
C GLU A 19 10.11 -8.71 0.60
N GLN A 20 8.83 -8.41 0.40
CA GLN A 20 8.09 -8.69 -0.84
C GLN A 20 8.14 -7.53 -1.85
N TYR A 21 8.88 -6.45 -1.54
CA TYR A 21 8.99 -5.27 -2.41
C TYR A 21 10.38 -5.13 -2.99
N ASP A 22 10.43 -4.85 -4.30
CA ASP A 22 11.65 -4.52 -5.04
C ASP A 22 11.37 -3.36 -6.00
N TYR A 23 12.13 -2.27 -5.87
CA TYR A 23 12.02 -1.08 -6.71
C TYR A 23 12.97 -1.06 -7.90
N SER A 24 13.65 -2.17 -8.18
CA SER A 24 14.51 -2.29 -9.37
C SER A 24 13.69 -2.24 -10.67
N LYS A 25 14.30 -1.77 -11.75
CA LYS A 25 13.65 -1.70 -13.07
C LYS A 25 13.21 -3.07 -13.62
N LYS A 26 13.79 -4.17 -13.11
CA LYS A 26 13.48 -5.54 -13.53
C LYS A 26 12.68 -6.30 -12.46
N SER A 27 12.13 -5.62 -11.51
CA SER A 27 11.33 -6.21 -10.44
C SER A 27 10.22 -7.11 -10.98
N THR A 28 10.09 -8.28 -10.38
CA THR A 28 8.99 -9.23 -10.60
C THR A 28 8.04 -9.31 -9.41
N SER A 29 8.24 -8.44 -8.41
CA SER A 29 7.39 -8.42 -7.21
C SER A 29 5.96 -8.01 -7.55
N PHE A 30 5.00 -8.38 -6.69
CA PHE A 30 3.60 -8.00 -6.83
C PHE A 30 3.37 -6.48 -6.74
N ILE A 31 4.30 -5.76 -6.10
CA ILE A 31 4.26 -4.31 -5.96
C ILE A 31 5.39 -3.72 -6.80
N ARG A 32 5.06 -2.84 -7.75
CA ARG A 32 6.06 -2.22 -8.61
C ARG A 32 5.90 -0.71 -8.68
N ALA A 33 7.05 -0.04 -8.75
CA ALA A 33 7.13 1.39 -8.96
C ALA A 33 6.58 1.76 -10.35
N THR A 34 5.85 2.88 -10.42
CA THR A 34 5.34 3.43 -11.70
C THR A 34 6.34 4.39 -12.35
N GLU A 35 7.33 4.84 -11.58
CA GLU A 35 8.40 5.71 -12.05
C GLU A 35 9.78 5.17 -11.62
N ALA A 36 10.82 5.59 -12.31
CA ALA A 36 12.17 5.23 -11.94
C ALA A 36 12.55 5.88 -10.61
N THR A 37 13.09 5.09 -9.69
CA THR A 37 13.61 5.61 -8.43
C THR A 37 14.88 6.41 -8.66
N VAL A 38 14.89 7.67 -8.24
CA VAL A 38 16.07 8.54 -8.28
C VAL A 38 16.88 8.26 -7.02
N ALA A 39 18.03 7.60 -7.19
CA ALA A 39 18.86 7.10 -6.09
C ALA A 39 19.30 8.22 -5.11
N GLU A 40 19.60 9.42 -5.64
CA GLU A 40 20.03 10.58 -4.87
C GLU A 40 18.95 11.10 -3.89
N ARG A 41 17.69 10.73 -4.10
CA ARG A 41 16.57 11.12 -3.23
C ARG A 41 16.36 10.17 -2.05
N ILE A 42 17.00 9.01 -2.05
CA ILE A 42 16.81 7.99 -1.01
C ILE A 42 17.50 8.37 0.32
N PRO A 43 18.79 8.79 0.36
CA PRO A 43 19.51 8.99 1.62
C PRO A 43 18.82 9.94 2.59
N ALA A 44 18.36 11.10 2.12
CA ALA A 44 17.68 12.07 2.97
C ALA A 44 16.37 11.54 3.57
N ARG A 45 15.65 10.68 2.84
CA ARG A 45 14.41 10.03 3.32
C ARG A 45 14.69 8.90 4.30
N VAL A 46 15.78 8.17 4.10
CA VAL A 46 16.26 7.16 5.04
C VAL A 46 16.60 7.81 6.37
N GLU A 47 17.30 8.95 6.36
CA GLU A 47 17.66 9.69 7.57
C GLU A 47 16.42 10.16 8.36
N ILE A 48 15.39 10.66 7.66
CA ILE A 48 14.13 11.04 8.30
C ILE A 48 13.47 9.81 8.93
N ARG A 49 13.45 8.68 8.23
CA ARG A 49 12.81 7.45 8.70
C ARG A 49 13.53 6.83 9.89
N ASN A 50 14.87 6.91 9.93
CA ASN A 50 15.70 6.33 10.99
C ASN A 50 15.33 6.83 12.38
N ASN A 51 14.91 8.10 12.49
CA ASN A 51 14.55 8.73 13.76
C ASN A 51 13.02 8.91 13.93
N ALA A 52 12.20 8.39 13.03
CA ALA A 52 10.77 8.56 13.07
C ALA A 52 10.12 7.67 14.15
N VAL A 53 9.40 8.28 15.08
CA VAL A 53 8.60 7.58 16.11
C VAL A 53 7.19 7.25 15.64
N VAL A 54 6.76 7.83 14.51
CA VAL A 54 5.44 7.66 13.91
C VAL A 54 5.57 7.57 12.39
N GLU A 55 4.80 6.69 11.78
CA GLU A 55 4.64 6.61 10.33
C GLU A 55 3.18 6.88 9.95
N LEU A 56 2.97 7.72 8.95
CA LEU A 56 1.65 8.00 8.38
C LEU A 56 1.57 7.41 6.97
N PRO A 57 0.39 6.95 6.52
CA PRO A 57 0.21 6.39 5.19
C PRO A 57 0.30 7.50 4.14
N HIS A 58 1.43 7.61 3.47
CA HIS A 58 1.68 8.56 2.39
C HIS A 58 2.11 7.87 1.08
N VAL A 59 2.09 6.53 1.07
CA VAL A 59 2.30 5.71 -0.11
C VAL A 59 0.93 5.23 -0.59
N MET A 60 0.60 5.53 -1.83
CA MET A 60 -0.63 5.09 -2.46
C MET A 60 -0.34 3.92 -3.40
N LEU A 61 -0.99 2.79 -3.15
CA LEU A 61 -0.97 1.63 -4.01
C LEU A 61 -2.28 1.56 -4.79
N LEU A 62 -2.18 1.42 -6.09
CA LEU A 62 -3.33 1.24 -6.98
C LEU A 62 -3.53 -0.25 -7.24
N VAL A 63 -4.75 -0.74 -7.03
CA VAL A 63 -5.20 -2.07 -7.43
C VAL A 63 -6.16 -1.95 -8.60
N ASP A 64 -5.96 -2.77 -9.63
CA ASP A 64 -6.88 -2.81 -10.79
C ASP A 64 -7.95 -3.88 -10.56
N ASP A 65 -8.99 -3.50 -9.78
CA ASP A 65 -10.14 -4.34 -9.43
C ASP A 65 -11.43 -3.78 -10.08
N ALA A 66 -11.60 -4.05 -11.37
CA ALA A 66 -12.81 -3.64 -12.10
C ALA A 66 -14.11 -4.26 -11.54
N GLY A 67 -14.00 -5.43 -10.87
CA GLY A 67 -15.13 -6.09 -10.20
C GLY A 67 -15.50 -5.49 -8.86
N LYS A 68 -14.69 -4.57 -8.32
CA LYS A 68 -14.95 -3.89 -7.05
C LYS A 68 -15.14 -4.85 -5.85
N HIS A 69 -14.26 -5.87 -5.76
CA HIS A 69 -14.36 -6.91 -4.73
C HIS A 69 -13.45 -6.66 -3.53
N VAL A 70 -12.44 -5.77 -3.64
CA VAL A 70 -11.43 -5.55 -2.60
C VAL A 70 -11.88 -4.49 -1.59
N ILE A 71 -12.20 -3.28 -2.05
CA ILE A 71 -12.43 -2.10 -1.20
C ILE A 71 -13.92 -1.83 -1.01
N GLU A 72 -14.67 -1.82 -2.07
CA GLU A 72 -16.05 -1.35 -2.10
C GLU A 72 -17.00 -2.15 -1.19
N PRO A 73 -16.83 -3.48 -0.97
CA PRO A 73 -17.66 -4.18 0.01
C PRO A 73 -17.48 -3.67 1.44
N CYS A 74 -16.26 -3.25 1.81
CA CYS A 74 -16.01 -2.66 3.13
C CYS A 74 -16.62 -1.25 3.26
N GLU A 75 -16.62 -0.49 2.17
CA GLU A 75 -17.27 0.82 2.15
C GLU A 75 -18.78 0.71 2.30
N GLN A 76 -19.40 -0.26 1.64
CA GLN A 76 -20.85 -0.50 1.71
C GLN A 76 -21.30 -0.93 3.11
N GLU A 77 -20.46 -1.63 3.84
CA GLU A 77 -20.74 -2.15 5.18
C GLU A 77 -20.17 -1.28 6.31
N LYS A 78 -19.59 -0.13 6.01
CA LYS A 78 -18.85 0.72 6.97
C LYS A 78 -19.62 1.06 8.24
N GLU A 79 -20.96 1.19 8.15
CA GLU A 79 -21.80 1.52 9.30
C GLU A 79 -21.86 0.40 10.35
N HIS A 80 -21.47 -0.83 9.96
CA HIS A 80 -21.35 -1.98 10.86
C HIS A 80 -19.95 -2.16 11.43
N LEU A 81 -18.98 -1.35 10.96
CA LEU A 81 -17.60 -1.42 11.41
C LEU A 81 -17.33 -0.44 12.55
N PRO A 82 -16.45 -0.79 13.51
CA PRO A 82 -16.05 0.14 14.55
C PRO A 82 -15.42 1.41 13.98
N LEU A 83 -15.98 2.56 14.30
CA LEU A 83 -15.43 3.86 13.93
C LEU A 83 -14.17 4.14 14.75
N LEU A 84 -13.07 4.49 14.09
CA LEU A 84 -11.81 4.87 14.73
C LEU A 84 -11.64 6.37 14.82
N TYR A 85 -11.98 7.09 13.77
CA TYR A 85 -11.90 8.55 13.70
C TYR A 85 -12.87 9.09 12.64
N ASP A 86 -13.31 10.33 12.90
CA ASP A 86 -14.26 11.06 12.06
C ASP A 86 -14.05 12.56 12.33
N PHE A 87 -13.44 13.30 11.37
CA PHE A 87 -13.09 14.70 11.54
C PHE A 87 -12.91 15.46 10.24
N ASP A 88 -13.08 16.78 10.32
CA ASP A 88 -12.79 17.68 9.21
C ASP A 88 -11.28 17.96 9.09
N LEU A 89 -10.79 17.97 7.86
CA LEU A 89 -9.41 18.33 7.58
C LEU A 89 -9.22 19.85 7.67
N MET A 90 -8.04 20.26 8.14
CA MET A 90 -7.69 21.67 8.27
C MET A 90 -7.85 22.43 6.95
N MET A 91 -8.06 23.73 7.02
CA MET A 91 -8.15 24.66 5.90
C MET A 91 -9.23 24.28 4.86
N GLY A 92 -10.31 23.66 5.28
CA GLY A 92 -11.37 23.21 4.38
C GLY A 92 -10.94 22.10 3.43
N GLY A 93 -9.92 21.30 3.80
CA GLY A 93 -9.37 20.20 2.98
C GLY A 93 -10.30 19.00 2.82
N GLY A 94 -11.55 19.11 3.32
CA GLY A 94 -12.56 18.04 3.28
C GLY A 94 -12.67 17.29 4.57
N HIS A 95 -13.12 16.05 4.51
CA HIS A 95 -13.47 15.20 5.65
C HIS A 95 -12.77 13.85 5.60
N LEU A 96 -12.39 13.32 6.75
CA LEU A 96 -11.75 12.02 6.87
C LEU A 96 -12.42 11.19 7.96
N CYS A 97 -12.91 10.00 7.61
CA CYS A 97 -13.34 9.00 8.55
C CYS A 97 -12.62 7.66 8.32
N GLY A 98 -12.42 6.89 9.37
CA GLY A 98 -11.75 5.60 9.31
C GLY A 98 -12.43 4.57 10.20
N TYR A 99 -12.45 3.32 9.73
CA TYR A 99 -13.11 2.20 10.36
C TYR A 99 -12.16 1.02 10.52
N LEU A 100 -12.31 0.27 11.60
CA LEU A 100 -11.49 -0.91 11.85
C LEU A 100 -12.06 -2.13 11.14
N LEU A 101 -11.25 -2.74 10.28
CA LEU A 101 -11.61 -3.99 9.61
C LEU A 101 -11.44 -5.18 10.55
N GLY A 102 -12.47 -6.00 10.67
CA GLY A 102 -12.48 -7.23 11.44
C GLY A 102 -11.86 -8.42 10.70
N LYS A 103 -12.01 -9.61 11.26
CA LYS A 103 -11.46 -10.84 10.67
C LYS A 103 -12.16 -11.24 9.38
N GLU A 104 -13.46 -11.02 9.28
CA GLU A 104 -14.25 -11.44 8.10
C GLU A 104 -13.96 -10.54 6.90
N GLU A 105 -13.85 -9.21 7.12
CA GLU A 105 -13.45 -8.27 6.07
C GLU A 105 -12.03 -8.58 5.56
N LYS A 106 -11.09 -8.87 6.48
CA LYS A 106 -9.72 -9.25 6.12
C LYS A 106 -9.69 -10.51 5.26
N LYS A 107 -10.43 -11.56 5.63
CA LYS A 107 -10.51 -12.79 4.82
C LYS A 107 -11.11 -12.55 3.43
N ARG A 108 -12.14 -11.70 3.33
CA ARG A 108 -12.75 -11.33 2.06
C ARG A 108 -11.77 -10.59 1.17
N ILE A 109 -11.06 -9.61 1.71
CA ILE A 109 -10.01 -8.86 1.02
C ILE A 109 -8.90 -9.82 0.54
N GLU A 110 -8.41 -10.69 1.42
CA GLU A 110 -7.37 -11.67 1.09
C GLU A 110 -7.81 -12.58 -0.07
N LYS A 111 -9.04 -13.07 -0.03
CA LYS A 111 -9.60 -13.88 -1.11
C LYS A 111 -9.66 -13.11 -2.44
N ALA A 112 -10.11 -11.86 -2.40
CA ALA A 112 -10.20 -11.02 -3.59
C ALA A 112 -8.80 -10.71 -4.16
N LEU A 113 -7.84 -10.37 -3.31
CA LEU A 113 -6.45 -10.13 -3.72
C LEU A 113 -5.79 -11.40 -4.26
N THR A 114 -6.04 -12.57 -3.65
CA THR A 114 -5.54 -13.86 -4.14
C THR A 114 -6.06 -14.15 -5.54
N PHE A 115 -7.32 -13.86 -5.82
CA PHE A 115 -7.89 -13.99 -7.16
C PHE A 115 -7.22 -13.05 -8.17
N LEU A 116 -7.01 -11.77 -7.81
CA LEU A 116 -6.33 -10.81 -8.67
C LEU A 116 -4.84 -11.14 -8.89
N ALA A 117 -4.23 -11.84 -7.92
CA ALA A 117 -2.83 -12.29 -8.00
C ALA A 117 -2.66 -13.61 -8.76
N ASP A 118 -3.74 -14.25 -9.20
CA ASP A 118 -3.65 -15.50 -9.98
C ASP A 118 -3.01 -15.23 -11.35
N PRO A 119 -1.91 -15.95 -11.70
CA PRO A 119 -1.19 -15.71 -12.95
C PRO A 119 -2.04 -15.90 -14.21
N LYS A 120 -2.99 -16.84 -14.20
CA LYS A 120 -3.87 -17.09 -15.33
C LYS A 120 -4.89 -15.96 -15.47
N CYS A 121 -5.52 -15.55 -14.38
CA CYS A 121 -6.44 -14.40 -14.38
C CYS A 121 -5.74 -13.13 -14.86
N PHE A 122 -4.50 -12.90 -14.41
CA PHE A 122 -3.68 -11.77 -14.84
C PHE A 122 -3.36 -11.84 -16.35
N ALA A 123 -2.90 -12.99 -16.83
CA ALA A 123 -2.56 -13.20 -18.25
C ALA A 123 -3.77 -12.99 -19.16
N ASP A 124 -4.92 -13.54 -18.79
CA ASP A 124 -6.18 -13.41 -19.54
C ASP A 124 -6.67 -11.96 -19.56
N LYS A 125 -6.63 -11.27 -18.40
CA LYS A 125 -7.08 -9.87 -18.26
C LYS A 125 -6.27 -8.89 -19.13
N TYR A 126 -4.95 -9.04 -19.15
CA TYR A 126 -4.05 -8.12 -19.86
C TYR A 126 -3.60 -8.61 -21.24
N HIS A 127 -4.05 -9.78 -21.65
CA HIS A 127 -3.66 -10.44 -22.93
C HIS A 127 -2.14 -10.58 -23.05
N VAL A 128 -1.47 -10.97 -21.96
CA VAL A 128 -0.01 -11.14 -21.90
C VAL A 128 0.36 -12.60 -21.63
N LYS A 129 1.55 -13.01 -22.08
CA LYS A 129 2.11 -14.32 -21.78
C LYS A 129 3.43 -14.15 -21.04
N ASP A 130 3.69 -15.07 -20.11
CA ASP A 130 4.96 -15.17 -19.37
C ASP A 130 5.40 -13.83 -18.70
N ARG A 131 4.42 -13.07 -18.23
CA ARG A 131 4.68 -11.85 -17.47
C ARG A 131 4.39 -12.08 -15.99
N PRO A 132 5.29 -11.63 -15.09
CA PRO A 132 5.03 -11.69 -13.65
C PRO A 132 3.83 -10.81 -13.30
N VAL A 133 2.98 -11.31 -12.42
CA VAL A 133 1.79 -10.60 -11.96
C VAL A 133 2.18 -9.24 -11.37
N LEU A 134 1.44 -8.20 -11.74
CA LEU A 134 1.44 -6.90 -11.08
C LEU A 134 0.12 -6.78 -10.32
N LEU A 135 0.18 -6.87 -9.00
CA LEU A 135 -1.01 -6.75 -8.15
C LEU A 135 -1.26 -5.29 -7.75
N PHE A 136 -0.17 -4.59 -7.38
CA PHE A 136 -0.22 -3.20 -6.98
C PHE A 136 0.79 -2.36 -7.76
N ALA A 137 0.31 -1.26 -8.32
CA ALA A 137 1.17 -0.21 -8.86
C ALA A 137 1.33 0.91 -7.82
N VAL A 138 2.55 1.40 -7.59
CA VAL A 138 2.76 2.54 -6.70
C VAL A 138 2.29 3.80 -7.40
N GLY A 139 1.10 4.29 -7.06
CA GLY A 139 0.50 5.49 -7.66
C GLY A 139 1.15 6.77 -7.18
N ASP A 140 1.55 6.82 -5.89
CA ASP A 140 2.32 7.91 -5.29
C ASP A 140 3.20 7.37 -4.16
N GLY A 141 4.29 8.07 -3.88
CA GLY A 141 5.23 7.71 -2.82
C GLY A 141 6.32 6.71 -3.24
N ASN A 142 6.64 6.57 -4.55
CA ASN A 142 7.67 5.67 -5.06
C ASN A 142 9.01 5.81 -4.31
N HIS A 143 9.50 7.05 -4.13
CA HIS A 143 10.75 7.31 -3.42
C HIS A 143 10.65 7.04 -1.91
N SER A 144 9.49 7.25 -1.31
CA SER A 144 9.26 6.96 0.11
C SER A 144 9.25 5.47 0.39
N LEU A 145 8.60 4.69 -0.49
CA LEU A 145 8.60 3.24 -0.37
C LEU A 145 9.98 2.64 -0.62
N ALA A 146 10.70 3.17 -1.62
CA ALA A 146 12.09 2.77 -1.88
C ALA A 146 13.02 3.11 -0.71
N ALA A 147 12.84 4.26 -0.05
CA ALA A 147 13.60 4.64 1.14
C ALA A 147 13.26 3.74 2.34
N ALA A 148 12.01 3.34 2.52
CA ALA A 148 11.61 2.39 3.54
C ALA A 148 12.32 1.04 3.34
N LYS A 149 12.36 0.53 2.12
CA LYS A 149 13.11 -0.70 1.77
C LYS A 149 14.60 -0.53 2.02
N ALA A 150 15.20 0.57 1.55
CA ALA A 150 16.64 0.83 1.75
C ALA A 150 17.01 0.93 3.23
N TYR A 151 16.19 1.58 4.06
CA TYR A 151 16.38 1.66 5.50
C TYR A 151 16.36 0.27 6.16
N TYR A 152 15.37 -0.55 5.81
CA TYR A 152 15.26 -1.91 6.34
C TYR A 152 16.47 -2.78 5.94
N GLU A 153 16.95 -2.68 4.69
CA GLU A 153 18.16 -3.39 4.26
C GLU A 153 19.43 -2.92 5.00
N GLN A 154 19.56 -1.60 5.26
CA GLN A 154 20.64 -1.06 6.07
C GLN A 154 20.58 -1.58 7.52
N LEU A 155 19.38 -1.65 8.10
CA LEU A 155 19.20 -2.18 9.44
C LEU A 155 19.61 -3.66 9.52
N LYS A 156 19.21 -4.48 8.56
CA LYS A 156 19.66 -5.90 8.47
C LYS A 156 21.19 -6.01 8.35
N ALA A 157 21.79 -5.18 7.53
CA ALA A 157 23.24 -5.18 7.35
C ALA A 157 24.00 -4.74 8.62
N ALA A 158 23.43 -3.83 9.41
CA ALA A 158 24.01 -3.37 10.68
C ALA A 158 23.82 -4.38 11.83
N HIS A 159 22.83 -5.25 11.75
CA HIS A 159 22.44 -6.22 12.79
C HIS A 159 22.33 -7.65 12.22
N PRO A 160 23.44 -8.22 11.67
CA PRO A 160 23.39 -9.49 10.94
C PRO A 160 23.00 -10.70 11.81
N ASP A 161 23.21 -10.60 13.12
CA ASP A 161 22.94 -11.68 14.09
C ASP A 161 21.58 -11.53 14.79
N GLU A 162 20.80 -10.47 14.46
CA GLU A 162 19.51 -10.22 15.07
C GLU A 162 18.35 -10.70 14.18
N ASP A 163 17.34 -11.33 14.79
CA ASP A 163 16.09 -11.63 14.10
C ASP A 163 15.23 -10.37 13.99
N LEU A 164 15.16 -9.79 12.79
CA LEU A 164 14.36 -8.61 12.47
C LEU A 164 13.01 -8.95 11.84
N SER A 165 12.55 -10.21 11.90
CA SER A 165 11.31 -10.66 11.28
C SER A 165 10.07 -9.93 11.78
N GLU A 166 10.05 -9.54 13.05
CA GLU A 166 8.96 -8.78 13.69
C GLU A 166 9.29 -7.28 13.86
N HIS A 167 10.46 -6.84 13.38
CA HIS A 167 10.85 -5.45 13.54
C HIS A 167 9.94 -4.50 12.74
N PRO A 168 9.46 -3.39 13.32
CA PRO A 168 8.55 -2.46 12.63
C PRO A 168 9.06 -1.93 11.29
N ALA A 169 10.38 -1.71 11.16
CA ALA A 169 11.00 -1.24 9.92
C ALA A 169 10.87 -2.21 8.73
N ARG A 170 10.53 -3.49 8.98
CA ARG A 170 10.20 -4.47 7.94
C ARG A 170 8.97 -4.08 7.15
N TYR A 171 8.12 -3.25 7.73
CA TYR A 171 6.83 -2.91 7.15
C TYR A 171 6.77 -1.43 6.74
N ALA A 172 5.98 -1.13 5.72
CA ALA A 172 5.62 0.23 5.35
C ALA A 172 4.10 0.40 5.37
N LEU A 173 3.63 1.51 5.93
CA LEU A 173 2.22 1.85 5.96
C LEU A 173 1.81 2.45 4.61
N VAL A 174 0.73 1.93 4.04
CA VAL A 174 0.25 2.31 2.71
C VAL A 174 -1.27 2.47 2.69
N GLU A 175 -1.78 3.26 1.74
CA GLU A 175 -3.19 3.30 1.37
C GLU A 175 -3.36 2.55 0.03
N VAL A 176 -4.24 1.56 -0.01
CA VAL A 176 -4.63 0.87 -1.23
C VAL A 176 -5.91 1.49 -1.76
N VAL A 177 -5.92 1.88 -3.02
CA VAL A 177 -7.06 2.51 -3.71
C VAL A 177 -7.37 1.73 -4.99
N ASN A 178 -8.64 1.58 -5.32
CA ASN A 178 -9.04 0.96 -6.57
C ASN A 178 -8.86 1.95 -7.74
N LEU A 179 -8.29 1.47 -8.83
CA LEU A 179 -8.14 2.26 -10.06
C LEU A 179 -9.50 2.64 -10.68
N HIS A 180 -10.57 1.93 -10.32
CA HIS A 180 -11.94 2.08 -10.84
C HIS A 180 -12.90 2.78 -9.85
N SER A 181 -12.36 3.41 -8.79
CA SER A 181 -13.17 4.18 -7.81
C SER A 181 -13.49 5.58 -8.30
#